data_f791bab5ac5e603a7f10f1081454e58f
#
_entry.id   f791bab5ac5e603a7f10f1081454e58f
#
_cell.length_a   1.000
_cell.length_b   1.000
_cell.length_c   1.000
_cell.angle_alpha   90.00
_cell.angle_beta   90.00
_cell.angle_gamma   90.00
#
_symmetry.space_group_name_H-M   'P 1'
#
loop_
_entity.id
_entity.type
_entity.pdbx_description
1 polymer ?
#
loop_
_entity_poly.entity_id
_entity_poly.type
_entity_poly.pdbx_seq_one_letter_code
_entity_poly.pdbx_strand_id
1 'polypeptide(L)'
;MKVEFKDQISTVEELREILGYPKEMVQKKAINFIDAHCRDYIAKSPMLLLSTSNEEGKCDVSPRGDPAGFVAILDERYLIIPERPGNKRCDSLVNILSNPQIGLIFIIPGLKETLRINGKALLTRDKELLEKHQINGKFPEVGIVVEVEECFIHCAKAFLRSKLWQPETWLEKEELPSIAKVLADHINSENFSSEEIETVLKESYLTRLY
;
A
#
# COMPACT_ATOMS: atom_id res chain seq x y z
N MET A 1 -4.33 -33.54 1.48
CA MET A 1 -3.22 -33.86 0.52
C MET A 1 -2.18 -32.75 0.67
N LYS A 2 -0.93 -33.09 1.06
CA LYS A 2 0.13 -32.11 1.17
C LYS A 2 0.64 -31.83 -0.25
N VAL A 3 0.59 -30.60 -0.73
CA VAL A 3 1.15 -30.23 -2.02
C VAL A 3 2.68 -30.31 -1.92
N GLU A 4 3.33 -31.09 -2.77
CA GLU A 4 4.77 -31.21 -2.84
C GLU A 4 5.28 -30.33 -3.99
N PHE A 5 6.20 -29.42 -3.69
CA PHE A 5 6.82 -28.56 -4.69
C PHE A 5 8.16 -29.15 -5.12
N LYS A 6 8.27 -29.48 -6.41
CA LYS A 6 9.49 -30.00 -7.04
C LYS A 6 10.27 -28.86 -7.69
N ASP A 7 11.56 -29.07 -7.90
CA ASP A 7 12.45 -28.14 -8.62
C ASP A 7 12.43 -26.71 -8.05
N GLN A 8 12.55 -26.61 -6.71
CA GLN A 8 12.60 -25.32 -6.03
C GLN A 8 13.96 -24.65 -6.29
N ILE A 9 13.91 -23.36 -6.71
CA ILE A 9 15.09 -22.50 -6.78
C ILE A 9 15.46 -22.09 -5.36
N SER A 10 16.66 -22.40 -4.92
CA SER A 10 17.12 -22.18 -3.53
C SER A 10 18.30 -21.22 -3.43
N THR A 11 18.94 -20.85 -4.55
CA THR A 11 20.07 -19.93 -4.57
C THR A 11 19.87 -18.77 -5.54
N VAL A 12 20.61 -17.68 -5.29
CA VAL A 12 20.61 -16.53 -6.20
C VAL A 12 21.24 -16.89 -7.52
N GLU A 13 22.24 -17.77 -7.52
CA GLU A 13 22.95 -18.24 -8.70
C GLU A 13 22.00 -18.97 -9.64
N GLU A 14 21.25 -19.97 -9.16
CA GLU A 14 20.22 -20.68 -9.93
C GLU A 14 19.18 -19.71 -10.51
N LEU A 15 18.73 -18.74 -9.71
CA LEU A 15 17.79 -17.73 -10.19
C LEU A 15 18.39 -16.88 -11.32
N ARG A 16 19.68 -16.52 -11.22
CA ARG A 16 20.37 -15.71 -12.23
C ARG A 16 20.69 -16.48 -13.51
N GLU A 17 20.95 -17.76 -13.43
CA GLU A 17 21.09 -18.63 -14.61
C GLU A 17 19.82 -18.65 -15.46
N ILE A 18 18.64 -18.66 -14.82
CA ILE A 18 17.33 -18.69 -15.50
C ILE A 18 16.93 -17.30 -16.03
N LEU A 19 17.03 -16.26 -15.18
CA LEU A 19 16.45 -14.93 -15.46
C LEU A 19 17.48 -13.90 -15.93
N GLY A 20 18.78 -14.19 -15.80
CA GLY A 20 19.87 -13.25 -16.13
C GLY A 20 19.98 -12.11 -15.13
N TYR A 21 20.71 -11.07 -15.51
CA TYR A 21 21.01 -9.90 -14.70
C TYR A 21 20.28 -8.66 -15.22
N PRO A 22 19.94 -7.68 -14.33
CA PRO A 22 19.34 -6.44 -14.75
C PRO A 22 20.33 -5.62 -15.59
N LYS A 23 19.80 -4.94 -16.63
CA LYS A 23 20.59 -4.00 -17.43
C LYS A 23 21.04 -2.81 -16.57
N GLU A 24 22.15 -2.16 -16.95
CA GLU A 24 22.73 -1.02 -16.25
C GLU A 24 21.72 0.11 -15.94
N MET A 25 20.90 0.48 -16.92
CA MET A 25 19.85 1.47 -16.73
C MET A 25 18.88 1.12 -15.58
N VAL A 26 18.55 -0.18 -15.41
CA VAL A 26 17.66 -0.64 -14.36
C VAL A 26 18.30 -0.56 -12.97
N GLN A 27 19.61 -0.77 -12.91
CA GLN A 27 20.39 -0.63 -11.67
C GLN A 27 20.58 0.83 -11.26
N LYS A 28 20.86 1.71 -12.23
CA LYS A 28 21.17 3.14 -11.99
C LYS A 28 19.97 4.06 -11.75
N LYS A 29 18.74 3.59 -12.03
CA LYS A 29 17.53 4.44 -11.87
C LYS A 29 17.11 4.68 -10.42
N ALA A 30 17.58 3.85 -9.49
CA ALA A 30 17.25 3.98 -8.08
C ALA A 30 18.10 5.09 -7.45
N ILE A 31 17.43 6.04 -6.79
CA ILE A 31 18.04 7.12 -6.04
C ILE A 31 17.65 6.97 -4.56
N ASN A 32 18.38 7.60 -3.66
CA ASN A 32 18.15 7.49 -2.21
C ASN A 32 17.55 8.77 -1.60
N PHE A 33 16.87 9.57 -2.41
CA PHE A 33 16.22 10.81 -2.01
C PHE A 33 15.00 11.11 -2.89
N ILE A 34 14.18 12.05 -2.47
CA ILE A 34 12.97 12.49 -3.19
C ILE A 34 13.33 13.70 -4.05
N ASP A 35 13.53 13.50 -5.34
CA ASP A 35 13.79 14.57 -6.29
C ASP A 35 12.50 15.31 -6.70
N ALA A 36 12.61 16.29 -7.59
CA ALA A 36 11.48 17.07 -8.07
C ALA A 36 10.44 16.22 -8.81
N HIS A 37 10.85 15.17 -9.52
CA HIS A 37 9.96 14.26 -10.25
C HIS A 37 9.21 13.35 -9.31
N CYS A 38 9.87 12.82 -8.28
CA CYS A 38 9.25 12.03 -7.22
C CYS A 38 8.24 12.87 -6.42
N ARG A 39 8.56 14.14 -6.12
CA ARG A 39 7.62 15.10 -5.49
C ARG A 39 6.36 15.28 -6.33
N ASP A 40 6.52 15.52 -7.61
CA ASP A 40 5.39 15.72 -8.54
C ASP A 40 4.52 14.46 -8.63
N TYR A 41 5.14 13.27 -8.65
CA TYR A 41 4.42 12.00 -8.63
C TYR A 41 3.61 11.81 -7.34
N ILE A 42 4.24 12.00 -6.18
CA ILE A 42 3.60 11.85 -4.86
C ILE A 42 2.43 12.85 -4.73
N ALA A 43 2.62 14.09 -5.15
CA ALA A 43 1.58 15.13 -5.11
C ALA A 43 0.33 14.80 -5.95
N LYS A 44 0.46 13.94 -6.97
CA LYS A 44 -0.64 13.51 -7.84
C LYS A 44 -1.24 12.15 -7.46
N SER A 45 -0.64 11.45 -6.52
CA SER A 45 -1.07 10.11 -6.12
C SER A 45 -2.16 10.18 -5.04
N PRO A 46 -3.37 9.67 -5.29
CA PRO A 46 -4.41 9.54 -4.28
C PRO A 46 -4.32 8.22 -3.50
N MET A 47 -3.42 7.32 -3.87
CA MET A 47 -3.34 5.98 -3.29
C MET A 47 -1.92 5.45 -3.25
N LEU A 48 -1.59 4.75 -2.19
CA LEU A 48 -0.39 3.92 -2.09
C LEU A 48 -0.70 2.56 -1.43
N LEU A 49 0.16 1.59 -1.67
CA LEU A 49 0.23 0.34 -0.92
C LEU A 49 1.42 0.42 0.02
N LEU A 50 1.19 0.16 1.30
CA LEU A 50 2.21 0.08 2.36
C LEU A 50 2.46 -1.39 2.68
N SER A 51 3.68 -1.85 2.47
CA SER A 51 4.15 -3.17 2.88
C SER A 51 5.02 -3.05 4.12
N THR A 52 4.75 -3.90 5.09
CA THR A 52 5.48 -4.02 6.37
C THR A 52 5.74 -5.48 6.70
N SER A 53 6.61 -5.76 7.64
CA SER A 53 6.78 -7.10 8.22
C SER A 53 7.17 -6.99 9.69
N ASN A 54 6.78 -7.98 10.50
CA ASN A 54 7.22 -8.06 11.88
C ASN A 54 8.64 -8.69 12.00
N GLU A 55 9.15 -8.82 13.20
CA GLU A 55 10.47 -9.45 13.49
C GLU A 55 10.57 -10.91 13.04
N GLU A 56 9.43 -11.62 12.98
CA GLU A 56 9.36 -13.02 12.52
C GLU A 56 9.29 -13.13 10.98
N GLY A 57 9.28 -11.99 10.26
CA GLY A 57 9.15 -11.94 8.80
C GLY A 57 7.71 -12.14 8.29
N LYS A 58 6.68 -12.09 9.15
CA LYS A 58 5.28 -12.10 8.72
C LYS A 58 4.96 -10.74 8.10
N CYS A 59 4.57 -10.78 6.83
CA CYS A 59 4.29 -9.59 6.04
C CYS A 59 2.83 -9.15 6.15
N ASP A 60 2.61 -7.85 6.06
CA ASP A 60 1.33 -7.18 5.86
C ASP A 60 1.42 -6.20 4.70
N VAL A 61 0.35 -6.10 3.91
CA VAL A 61 0.21 -5.10 2.84
C VAL A 61 -1.13 -4.43 2.97
N SER A 62 -1.13 -3.12 3.20
CA SER A 62 -2.36 -2.34 3.38
C SER A 62 -2.46 -1.19 2.38
N PRO A 63 -3.66 -0.93 1.80
CA PRO A 63 -3.91 0.26 1.02
C PRO A 63 -4.02 1.50 1.93
N ARG A 64 -3.48 2.63 1.44
CA ARG A 64 -3.61 3.96 2.04
C ARG A 64 -4.11 4.89 0.96
N GLY A 65 -5.19 5.60 1.21
CA GLY A 65 -5.82 6.45 0.19
C GLY A 65 -6.51 7.65 0.80
N ASP A 66 -6.43 8.78 0.07
CA ASP A 66 -7.01 10.06 0.42
C ASP A 66 -7.01 10.94 -0.85
N PRO A 67 -7.53 12.17 -0.86
CA PRO A 67 -7.32 13.07 -1.99
C PRO A 67 -5.84 13.17 -2.39
N ALA A 68 -5.58 13.33 -3.68
CA ALA A 68 -4.22 13.38 -4.22
C ALA A 68 -3.36 14.40 -3.46
N GLY A 69 -2.11 14.02 -3.16
CA GLY A 69 -1.20 14.82 -2.36
C GLY A 69 -1.34 14.65 -0.85
N PHE A 70 -2.06 13.63 -0.39
CA PHE A 70 -2.25 13.37 1.05
C PHE A 70 -0.96 13.00 1.79
N VAL A 71 0.06 12.52 1.09
CA VAL A 71 1.38 12.27 1.67
C VAL A 71 2.19 13.56 1.58
N ALA A 72 2.59 14.11 2.73
CA ALA A 72 3.44 15.30 2.74
C ALA A 72 4.91 14.94 2.70
N ILE A 73 5.67 15.69 1.93
CA ILE A 73 7.12 15.58 1.85
C ILE A 73 7.71 16.61 2.79
N LEU A 74 8.44 16.16 3.81
CA LEU A 74 9.04 17.02 4.84
C LEU A 74 10.33 17.65 4.32
N ASP A 75 11.17 16.84 3.64
CA ASP A 75 12.39 17.28 2.97
C ASP A 75 12.77 16.30 1.83
N GLU A 76 14.05 16.23 1.46
CA GLU A 76 14.53 15.30 0.42
C GLU A 76 14.57 13.83 0.88
N ARG A 77 14.58 13.58 2.19
CA ARG A 77 14.74 12.26 2.79
C ARG A 77 13.49 11.76 3.51
N TYR A 78 12.60 12.65 3.90
CA TYR A 78 11.49 12.30 4.77
C TYR A 78 10.14 12.67 4.16
N LEU A 79 9.21 11.74 4.27
CA LEU A 79 7.79 11.97 4.01
C LEU A 79 6.94 11.50 5.20
N ILE A 80 5.69 11.98 5.28
CA ILE A 80 4.73 11.55 6.28
C ILE A 80 3.41 11.12 5.63
N ILE A 81 2.92 9.95 6.05
CA ILE A 81 1.64 9.38 5.66
C ILE A 81 0.69 9.53 6.85
N PRO A 82 -0.46 10.23 6.71
CA PRO A 82 -1.44 10.33 7.78
C PRO A 82 -2.14 8.98 7.99
N GLU A 83 -2.32 8.56 9.25
CA GLU A 83 -3.15 7.41 9.57
C GLU A 83 -4.61 7.84 9.67
N ARG A 84 -5.46 7.25 8.83
CA ARG A 84 -6.90 7.51 8.84
C ARG A 84 -7.65 6.45 9.65
N PRO A 85 -8.82 6.77 10.21
CA PRO A 85 -9.65 5.79 10.91
C PRO A 85 -9.91 4.54 10.05
N GLY A 86 -9.74 3.36 10.64
CA GLY A 86 -9.91 2.08 9.98
C GLY A 86 -10.52 1.03 10.92
N ASN A 87 -10.23 -0.23 10.68
CA ASN A 87 -10.75 -1.38 11.43
C ASN A 87 -10.08 -1.61 12.81
N LYS A 88 -9.11 -0.77 13.19
CA LYS A 88 -8.34 -0.85 14.44
C LYS A 88 -7.46 -2.11 14.60
N ARG A 89 -7.27 -2.90 13.57
CA ARG A 89 -6.30 -4.03 13.62
C ARG A 89 -4.88 -3.52 13.78
N CYS A 90 -4.55 -2.38 13.12
CA CYS A 90 -3.26 -1.71 13.23
C CYS A 90 -2.05 -2.57 12.81
N ASP A 91 -2.25 -3.59 11.97
CA ASP A 91 -1.23 -4.57 11.61
C ASP A 91 0.07 -3.89 11.12
N SER A 92 -0.04 -2.96 10.16
CA SER A 92 1.13 -2.21 9.66
C SER A 92 1.81 -1.37 10.73
N LEU A 93 1.03 -0.73 11.64
CA LEU A 93 1.60 0.11 12.71
C LEU A 93 2.33 -0.75 13.74
N VAL A 94 1.75 -1.89 14.13
CA VAL A 94 2.39 -2.85 15.05
C VAL A 94 3.68 -3.40 14.45
N ASN A 95 3.67 -3.73 13.15
CA ASN A 95 4.87 -4.18 12.45
C ASN A 95 5.98 -3.12 12.49
N ILE A 96 5.67 -1.84 12.19
CA ILE A 96 6.64 -0.73 12.21
C ILE A 96 7.30 -0.57 13.59
N LEU A 97 6.57 -0.81 14.68
CA LEU A 97 7.14 -0.72 16.03
C LEU A 97 8.18 -1.81 16.31
N SER A 98 8.07 -2.97 15.67
CA SER A 98 8.99 -4.10 15.86
C SER A 98 10.06 -4.18 14.75
N ASN A 99 9.71 -3.79 13.53
CA ASN A 99 10.61 -3.77 12.38
C ASN A 99 10.31 -2.54 11.52
N PRO A 100 11.23 -1.54 11.47
CA PRO A 100 10.98 -0.30 10.75
C PRO A 100 11.02 -0.42 9.23
N GLN A 101 11.46 -1.54 8.66
CA GLN A 101 11.59 -1.70 7.20
C GLN A 101 10.24 -1.71 6.51
N ILE A 102 10.06 -0.83 5.52
CA ILE A 102 8.82 -0.70 4.75
C ILE A 102 9.07 -0.58 3.25
N GLY A 103 8.03 -0.91 2.48
CA GLY A 103 7.96 -0.63 1.05
C GLY A 103 6.66 0.09 0.71
N LEU A 104 6.76 1.07 -0.19
CA LEU A 104 5.62 1.84 -0.70
C LEU A 104 5.52 1.69 -2.21
N ILE A 105 4.29 1.57 -2.71
CA ILE A 105 3.98 1.72 -4.13
C ILE A 105 2.91 2.79 -4.28
N PHE A 106 3.27 3.94 -4.82
CA PHE A 106 2.34 5.02 -5.15
C PHE A 106 1.68 4.77 -6.51
N ILE A 107 0.38 5.05 -6.59
CA ILE A 107 -0.44 4.78 -7.75
C ILE A 107 -1.20 6.05 -8.14
N ILE A 108 -1.11 6.42 -9.42
CA ILE A 108 -1.94 7.47 -10.03
C ILE A 108 -2.92 6.77 -10.99
N PRO A 109 -4.24 6.90 -10.81
CA PRO A 109 -5.22 6.29 -11.71
C PRO A 109 -4.99 6.68 -13.17
N GLY A 110 -4.96 5.69 -14.05
CA GLY A 110 -4.67 5.86 -15.49
C GLY A 110 -3.19 5.83 -15.85
N LEU A 111 -2.27 6.14 -14.94
CA LEU A 111 -0.83 5.98 -15.17
C LEU A 111 -0.43 4.51 -14.91
N LYS A 112 0.33 3.94 -15.82
CA LYS A 112 0.70 2.50 -15.79
C LYS A 112 2.01 2.25 -15.02
N GLU A 113 2.90 3.21 -15.00
CA GLU A 113 4.09 3.22 -14.17
C GLU A 113 3.72 3.59 -12.73
N THR A 114 4.47 3.06 -11.75
CA THR A 114 4.29 3.38 -10.33
C THR A 114 5.57 3.94 -9.75
N LEU A 115 5.47 4.75 -8.70
CA LEU A 115 6.62 5.16 -7.92
C LEU A 115 6.78 4.20 -6.74
N ARG A 116 7.96 3.59 -6.62
CA ARG A 116 8.32 2.74 -5.50
C ARG A 116 9.30 3.46 -4.58
N ILE A 117 9.02 3.38 -3.29
CA ILE A 117 9.91 3.85 -2.22
C ILE A 117 10.12 2.70 -1.24
N ASN A 118 11.37 2.45 -0.89
CA ASN A 118 11.76 1.58 0.23
C ASN A 118 12.49 2.42 1.27
N GLY A 119 12.35 2.06 2.54
CA GLY A 119 13.00 2.79 3.61
C GLY A 119 12.60 2.33 4.99
N LYS A 120 12.83 3.19 5.97
CA LYS A 120 12.50 2.95 7.37
C LYS A 120 11.39 3.87 7.83
N ALA A 121 10.47 3.33 8.60
CA ALA A 121 9.36 4.08 9.14
C ALA A 121 9.42 4.18 10.66
N LEU A 122 8.84 5.26 11.18
CA LEU A 122 8.52 5.43 12.59
C LEU A 122 7.11 6.03 12.72
N LEU A 123 6.50 5.83 13.87
CA LEU A 123 5.20 6.41 14.20
C LEU A 123 5.38 7.71 14.96
N THR A 124 4.58 8.72 14.62
CA THR A 124 4.61 10.03 15.30
C THR A 124 3.22 10.48 15.74
N ARG A 125 3.18 11.26 16.83
CA ARG A 125 2.03 12.02 17.30
C ARG A 125 2.30 13.53 17.27
N ASP A 126 3.26 13.97 16.48
CA ASP A 126 3.62 15.37 16.33
C ASP A 126 2.46 16.16 15.74
N LYS A 127 1.85 17.01 16.55
CA LYS A 127 0.67 17.79 16.17
C LYS A 127 0.94 18.77 15.04
N GLU A 128 2.11 19.41 15.02
CA GLU A 128 2.46 20.39 13.98
C GLU A 128 2.54 19.73 12.58
N LEU A 129 3.01 18.49 12.54
CA LEU A 129 3.03 17.70 11.31
C LEU A 129 1.63 17.23 10.92
N LEU A 130 0.84 16.75 11.89
CA LEU A 130 -0.44 16.10 11.65
C LEU A 130 -1.58 17.10 11.33
N GLU A 131 -1.55 18.30 11.88
CA GLU A 131 -2.54 19.34 11.61
C GLU A 131 -2.64 19.72 10.13
N LYS A 132 -1.54 19.62 9.39
CA LYS A 132 -1.49 19.85 7.93
C LYS A 132 -2.32 18.84 7.13
N HIS A 133 -2.68 17.71 7.74
CA HIS A 133 -3.47 16.63 7.12
C HIS A 133 -4.94 16.66 7.54
N GLN A 134 -5.45 17.83 7.98
CA GLN A 134 -6.84 17.99 8.37
C GLN A 134 -7.80 17.77 7.20
N ILE A 135 -8.88 17.00 7.45
CA ILE A 135 -10.02 16.84 6.54
C ILE A 135 -11.30 16.96 7.34
N ASN A 136 -12.24 17.79 6.86
CA ASN A 136 -13.54 18.02 7.52
C ASN A 136 -13.43 18.42 9.02
N GLY A 137 -12.41 19.20 9.36
CA GLY A 137 -12.17 19.62 10.74
C GLY A 137 -11.52 18.57 11.64
N LYS A 138 -11.24 17.38 11.12
CA LYS A 138 -10.55 16.29 11.83
C LYS A 138 -9.12 16.14 11.32
N PHE A 139 -8.18 15.89 12.20
CA PHE A 139 -6.80 15.59 11.87
C PHE A 139 -6.40 14.22 12.43
N PRO A 140 -5.45 13.54 11.78
CA PRO A 140 -5.02 12.21 12.23
C PRO A 140 -4.33 12.31 13.60
N GLU A 141 -4.53 11.29 14.44
CA GLU A 141 -3.87 11.18 15.75
C GLU A 141 -2.46 10.60 15.65
N VAL A 142 -2.19 9.89 14.54
CA VAL A 142 -0.93 9.20 14.27
C VAL A 142 -0.51 9.46 12.83
N GLY A 143 0.79 9.60 12.60
CA GLY A 143 1.41 9.62 11.28
C GLY A 143 2.54 8.61 11.19
N ILE A 144 2.77 8.13 9.97
CA ILE A 144 3.90 7.26 9.62
C ILE A 144 4.94 8.13 8.92
N VAL A 145 6.02 8.44 9.61
CA VAL A 145 7.18 9.13 9.02
C VAL A 145 8.08 8.10 8.38
N VAL A 146 8.47 8.33 7.13
CA VAL A 146 9.33 7.42 6.36
C VAL A 146 10.62 8.12 5.98
N GLU A 147 11.75 7.53 6.37
CA GLU A 147 13.07 7.84 5.86
C GLU A 147 13.31 7.06 4.57
N VAL A 148 13.53 7.76 3.46
CA VAL A 148 13.71 7.17 2.14
C VAL A 148 15.14 6.65 1.98
N GLU A 149 15.28 5.34 1.74
CA GLU A 149 16.53 4.67 1.42
C GLU A 149 16.67 4.39 -0.08
N GLU A 150 15.54 4.18 -0.77
CA GLU A 150 15.49 3.92 -2.20
C GLU A 150 14.20 4.47 -2.82
N CYS A 151 14.32 5.15 -3.94
CA CYS A 151 13.19 5.73 -4.69
C CYS A 151 13.40 5.55 -6.19
N PHE A 152 12.39 5.01 -6.91
CA PHE A 152 12.47 4.81 -8.36
C PHE A 152 11.12 4.51 -9.00
N ILE A 153 11.03 4.82 -10.30
CA ILE A 153 9.87 4.43 -11.13
C ILE A 153 9.91 2.94 -11.44
N HIS A 154 8.83 2.25 -11.13
CA HIS A 154 8.61 0.85 -11.47
C HIS A 154 7.89 0.71 -12.81
N CYS A 155 8.18 -0.36 -13.57
CA CYS A 155 7.71 -0.50 -14.94
C CYS A 155 6.20 -0.76 -15.04
N ALA A 156 5.62 -0.34 -16.18
CA ALA A 156 4.20 -0.48 -16.53
C ALA A 156 3.72 -1.93 -16.81
N LYS A 157 4.62 -2.90 -16.94
CA LYS A 157 4.29 -4.22 -17.53
C LYS A 157 3.16 -4.97 -16.83
N ALA A 158 3.06 -4.88 -15.51
CA ALA A 158 1.99 -5.52 -14.74
C ALA A 158 0.64 -4.91 -15.09
N PHE A 159 0.52 -3.59 -15.07
CA PHE A 159 -0.70 -2.86 -15.42
C PHE A 159 -1.11 -3.03 -16.88
N LEU A 160 -0.13 -3.13 -17.80
CA LEU A 160 -0.40 -3.41 -19.21
C LEU A 160 -0.97 -4.81 -19.41
N ARG A 161 -0.36 -5.83 -18.77
CA ARG A 161 -0.83 -7.22 -18.91
C ARG A 161 -2.18 -7.45 -18.25
N SER A 162 -2.43 -6.84 -17.09
CA SER A 162 -3.71 -6.95 -16.36
C SER A 162 -4.83 -6.11 -16.98
N LYS A 163 -4.49 -5.16 -17.87
CA LYS A 163 -5.44 -4.18 -18.43
C LYS A 163 -6.19 -3.38 -17.34
N LEU A 164 -5.57 -3.20 -16.15
CA LEU A 164 -6.23 -2.66 -14.97
C LEU A 164 -6.90 -1.30 -15.20
N TRP A 165 -6.32 -0.45 -16.06
CA TRP A 165 -6.86 0.86 -16.41
C TRP A 165 -7.71 0.88 -17.70
N GLN A 166 -8.26 -0.28 -18.10
CA GLN A 166 -9.13 -0.41 -19.26
C GLN A 166 -10.54 -0.79 -18.78
N PRO A 167 -11.45 0.18 -18.53
CA PRO A 167 -12.77 -0.07 -17.96
C PRO A 167 -13.60 -1.07 -18.76
N GLU A 168 -13.39 -1.12 -20.07
CA GLU A 168 -14.05 -2.06 -20.99
C GLU A 168 -13.69 -3.54 -20.74
N THR A 169 -12.69 -3.80 -19.89
CA THR A 169 -12.29 -5.17 -19.50
C THR A 169 -12.73 -5.53 -18.08
N TRP A 170 -13.39 -4.62 -17.37
CA TRP A 170 -13.83 -4.88 -16.01
C TRP A 170 -15.06 -5.79 -16.01
N LEU A 171 -15.21 -6.56 -14.93
CA LEU A 171 -16.36 -7.42 -14.73
C LEU A 171 -17.64 -6.57 -14.54
N GLU A 172 -18.74 -7.09 -15.01
CA GLU A 172 -20.05 -6.51 -14.69
C GLU A 172 -20.31 -6.62 -13.18
N LYS A 173 -21.13 -5.72 -12.64
CA LYS A 173 -21.39 -5.62 -11.20
C LYS A 173 -21.88 -6.95 -10.59
N GLU A 174 -22.67 -7.70 -11.35
CA GLU A 174 -23.26 -8.98 -10.97
C GLU A 174 -22.24 -10.12 -10.90
N GLU A 175 -21.10 -9.98 -11.59
CA GLU A 175 -19.99 -10.94 -11.60
C GLU A 175 -18.99 -10.69 -10.45
N LEU A 176 -19.08 -9.53 -9.80
CA LEU A 176 -18.20 -9.19 -8.71
C LEU A 176 -18.52 -10.05 -7.46
N PRO A 177 -17.49 -10.48 -6.70
CA PRO A 177 -17.72 -11.24 -5.47
C PRO A 177 -18.49 -10.40 -4.44
N SER A 178 -19.48 -11.02 -3.79
CA SER A 178 -20.19 -10.40 -2.66
C SER A 178 -19.30 -10.36 -1.42
N ILE A 179 -18.77 -9.20 -1.09
CA ILE A 179 -17.88 -9.02 0.06
C ILE A 179 -18.58 -9.35 1.38
N ALA A 180 -19.86 -8.99 1.51
CA ALA A 180 -20.64 -9.33 2.71
C ALA A 180 -20.78 -10.83 2.91
N LYS A 181 -21.02 -11.60 1.82
CA LYS A 181 -21.07 -13.06 1.88
C LYS A 181 -19.71 -13.67 2.25
N VAL A 182 -18.63 -13.19 1.60
CA VAL A 182 -17.27 -13.65 1.92
C VAL A 182 -16.96 -13.46 3.41
N LEU A 183 -17.29 -12.27 3.96
CA LEU A 183 -17.06 -11.99 5.38
C LEU A 183 -17.90 -12.85 6.29
N ALA A 184 -19.19 -13.08 5.97
CA ALA A 184 -20.08 -13.96 6.75
C ALA A 184 -19.51 -15.38 6.82
N ASP A 185 -19.10 -15.93 5.68
CA ASP A 185 -18.53 -17.29 5.59
C ASP A 185 -17.21 -17.40 6.38
N HIS A 186 -16.35 -16.36 6.34
CA HIS A 186 -15.08 -16.35 7.06
C HIS A 186 -15.26 -16.18 8.58
N ILE A 187 -16.22 -15.35 9.01
CA ILE A 187 -16.54 -15.17 10.44
C ILE A 187 -17.16 -16.44 11.00
N ASN A 188 -17.95 -17.16 10.18
CA ASN A 188 -18.59 -18.43 10.52
C ASN A 188 -19.27 -18.41 11.90
N SER A 189 -20.11 -17.40 12.14
CA SER A 189 -20.84 -17.19 13.38
C SER A 189 -22.31 -16.88 13.09
N GLU A 190 -23.22 -17.51 13.83
CA GLU A 190 -24.67 -17.29 13.70
C GLU A 190 -25.10 -15.83 13.96
N ASN A 191 -24.22 -15.03 14.58
CA ASN A 191 -24.49 -13.63 14.91
C ASN A 191 -24.19 -12.64 13.77
N PHE A 192 -23.74 -13.11 12.60
CA PHE A 192 -23.32 -12.23 11.49
C PHE A 192 -23.81 -12.76 10.15
N SER A 193 -25.07 -12.46 9.82
CA SER A 193 -25.59 -12.74 8.48
C SER A 193 -24.96 -11.83 7.40
N SER A 194 -25.02 -12.25 6.14
CA SER A 194 -24.52 -11.43 5.04
C SER A 194 -25.28 -10.09 4.90
N GLU A 195 -26.56 -10.05 5.20
CA GLU A 195 -27.42 -8.86 5.17
C GLU A 195 -27.02 -7.86 6.28
N GLU A 196 -26.76 -8.35 7.49
CA GLU A 196 -26.27 -7.50 8.60
C GLU A 196 -24.91 -6.93 8.29
N ILE A 197 -23.98 -7.75 7.76
CA ILE A 197 -22.64 -7.28 7.35
C ILE A 197 -22.74 -6.24 6.23
N GLU A 198 -23.60 -6.45 5.24
CA GLU A 198 -23.80 -5.48 4.15
C GLU A 198 -24.28 -4.12 4.70
N THR A 199 -25.19 -4.14 5.66
CA THR A 199 -25.69 -2.94 6.33
C THR A 199 -24.60 -2.21 7.08
N VAL A 200 -23.80 -2.93 7.89
CA VAL A 200 -22.67 -2.39 8.65
C VAL A 200 -21.61 -1.78 7.72
N LEU A 201 -21.29 -2.44 6.60
CA LEU A 201 -20.33 -1.93 5.61
C LEU A 201 -20.84 -0.63 4.96
N LYS A 202 -22.10 -0.60 4.53
CA LYS A 202 -22.71 0.61 3.94
C LYS A 202 -22.69 1.79 4.92
N GLU A 203 -23.10 1.58 6.16
CA GLU A 203 -23.04 2.61 7.19
C GLU A 203 -21.61 3.09 7.44
N SER A 204 -20.66 2.16 7.55
CA SER A 204 -19.25 2.48 7.78
C SER A 204 -18.66 3.35 6.67
N TYR A 205 -18.97 3.03 5.41
CA TYR A 205 -18.46 3.79 4.26
C TYR A 205 -19.10 5.17 4.12
N LEU A 206 -20.32 5.35 4.61
CA LEU A 206 -21.01 6.65 4.59
C LEU A 206 -20.59 7.57 5.74
N THR A 207 -20.30 7.01 6.92
CA THR A 207 -20.19 7.82 8.16
C THR A 207 -18.81 7.83 8.81
N ARG A 208 -17.91 6.93 8.42
CA ARG A 208 -16.62 6.69 9.13
C ARG A 208 -15.40 6.70 8.22
N LEU A 209 -15.43 7.46 7.11
CA LEU A 209 -14.24 7.66 6.28
C LEU A 209 -13.18 8.53 6.97
N TYR A 210 -13.63 9.48 7.83
CA TYR A 210 -12.79 10.41 8.60
C TYR A 210 -13.23 10.53 10.03
#